data_a968ebe615145f18ac8d60bbe1aa7b09
#
_entry.id   a968ebe615145f18ac8d60bbe1aa7b09
#
_cell.length_a   1.000
_cell.length_b   1.000
_cell.length_c   1.000
_cell.angle_alpha   90.00
_cell.angle_beta   90.00
_cell.angle_gamma   90.00
#
_symmetry.space_group_name_H-M   'P 1'
#
loop_
_entity.id
_entity.type
_entity.pdbx_description
1 polymer ?
#
loop_
_entity_poly.entity_id
_entity_poly.type
_entity_poly.pdbx_seq_one_letter_code
_entity_poly.pdbx_strand_id
1 'polypeptide(L)'
;MQRRGDLHTRVVNKLGAAIVDGHLAEGEIIDLDKIEDELDVSRSVTREALRVLSSLGMIEARHKVGTRVLPRAEWNLLDSQVIAWRSGGKDSDLQLRELLQLRSGIEPLAARLAAGRLDAAALRTLRESCDEMEAAARIVDRRAFLRADEVFHNTILLGCGNELVARFGQVVVAALEARQHESRTAITELTPPSLVLHRKLLAALERAGGGKVGQAATRAERIARELVDLASVELGFEA
;
A
#
# COMPACT_ATOMS: atom_id res chain seq x y z
N MET A 1 -18.42 20.41 18.15
CA MET A 1 -17.11 21.08 17.97
C MET A 1 -16.17 20.07 17.32
N GLN A 2 -15.96 20.18 16.01
CA GLN A 2 -15.02 19.31 15.28
C GLN A 2 -13.60 19.52 15.82
N ARG A 3 -12.86 18.44 16.09
CA ARG A 3 -11.50 18.54 16.58
C ARG A 3 -10.59 19.16 15.52
N ARG A 4 -9.68 20.03 15.90
CA ARG A 4 -8.74 20.72 15.01
C ARG A 4 -7.96 19.75 14.10
N GLY A 5 -7.68 18.53 14.57
CA GLY A 5 -7.06 17.46 13.79
C GLY A 5 -7.92 16.96 12.62
N ASP A 6 -9.25 16.87 12.80
CA ASP A 6 -10.17 16.42 11.76
C ASP A 6 -10.26 17.43 10.61
N LEU A 7 -10.24 18.74 10.93
CA LEU A 7 -10.26 19.80 9.92
C LEU A 7 -8.96 19.82 9.10
N HIS A 8 -7.82 19.71 9.74
CA HIS A 8 -6.52 19.62 9.07
C HIS A 8 -6.48 18.45 8.09
N THR A 9 -6.81 17.24 8.54
CA THR A 9 -6.84 16.02 7.71
C THR A 9 -7.80 16.17 6.53
N ARG A 10 -8.95 16.82 6.75
CA ARG A 10 -9.92 17.10 5.68
C ARG A 10 -9.36 18.02 4.60
N VAL A 11 -8.62 19.07 4.99
CA VAL A 11 -7.97 19.98 4.02
C VAL A 11 -6.88 19.25 3.25
N VAL A 12 -6.00 18.49 3.92
CA VAL A 12 -4.93 17.71 3.30
C VAL A 12 -5.52 16.74 2.26
N ASN A 13 -6.54 15.97 2.64
CA ASN A 13 -7.16 14.99 1.76
C ASN A 13 -7.89 15.65 0.57
N LYS A 14 -8.62 16.75 0.81
CA LYS A 14 -9.31 17.46 -0.28
C LYS A 14 -8.33 17.99 -1.32
N LEU A 15 -7.24 18.64 -0.86
CA LEU A 15 -6.23 19.19 -1.76
C LEU A 15 -5.42 18.11 -2.46
N GLY A 16 -4.98 17.08 -1.72
CA GLY A 16 -4.22 15.96 -2.28
C GLY A 16 -5.01 15.24 -3.37
N ALA A 17 -6.27 14.91 -3.12
CA ALA A 17 -7.16 14.31 -4.12
C ALA A 17 -7.36 15.24 -5.33
N ALA A 18 -7.62 16.54 -5.11
CA ALA A 18 -7.82 17.50 -6.19
C ALA A 18 -6.59 17.64 -7.11
N ILE A 19 -5.39 17.58 -6.53
CA ILE A 19 -4.12 17.60 -7.30
C ILE A 19 -3.97 16.29 -8.10
N VAL A 20 -4.20 15.15 -7.48
CA VAL A 20 -4.08 13.83 -8.12
C VAL A 20 -5.07 13.69 -9.28
N ASP A 21 -6.31 14.15 -9.11
CA ASP A 21 -7.35 14.12 -10.14
C ASP A 21 -7.18 15.20 -11.22
N GLY A 22 -6.23 16.14 -11.02
CA GLY A 22 -5.95 17.23 -11.94
C GLY A 22 -7.00 18.34 -11.91
N HIS A 23 -7.84 18.41 -10.87
CA HIS A 23 -8.72 19.55 -10.59
C HIS A 23 -7.92 20.80 -10.18
N LEU A 24 -6.74 20.57 -9.60
CA LEU A 24 -5.67 21.55 -9.44
C LEU A 24 -4.53 21.11 -10.36
N ALA A 25 -4.36 21.79 -11.48
CA ALA A 25 -3.44 21.38 -12.53
C ALA A 25 -1.96 21.64 -12.16
N GLU A 26 -1.05 20.93 -12.80
CA GLU A 26 0.39 21.19 -12.70
C GLU A 26 0.69 22.65 -13.06
N GLY A 27 1.48 23.33 -12.24
CA GLY A 27 1.83 24.74 -12.39
C GLY A 27 0.77 25.73 -11.92
N GLU A 28 -0.42 25.27 -11.58
CA GLU A 28 -1.51 26.11 -11.09
C GLU A 28 -1.18 26.73 -9.72
N ILE A 29 -1.59 27.97 -9.51
CA ILE A 29 -1.50 28.66 -8.22
C ILE A 29 -2.78 28.37 -7.44
N ILE A 30 -2.62 27.81 -6.25
CA ILE A 30 -3.73 27.44 -5.39
C ILE A 30 -4.33 28.70 -4.75
N ASP A 31 -5.63 28.91 -4.95
CA ASP A 31 -6.39 29.98 -4.30
C ASP A 31 -6.75 29.56 -2.86
N LEU A 32 -5.95 30.04 -1.91
CA LEU A 32 -6.09 29.66 -0.50
C LEU A 32 -7.33 30.29 0.15
N ASP A 33 -7.68 31.50 -0.20
CA ASP A 33 -8.83 32.21 0.37
C ASP A 33 -10.12 31.45 -0.02
N LYS A 34 -10.22 30.98 -1.27
CA LYS A 34 -11.32 30.14 -1.73
C LYS A 34 -11.43 28.82 -0.95
N ILE A 35 -10.30 28.17 -0.67
CA ILE A 35 -10.28 26.90 0.07
C ILE A 35 -10.69 27.13 1.53
N GLU A 36 -10.21 28.19 2.16
CA GLU A 36 -10.56 28.58 3.52
C GLU A 36 -12.07 28.81 3.65
N ASP A 37 -12.66 29.55 2.71
CA ASP A 37 -14.10 29.82 2.67
C ASP A 37 -14.91 28.52 2.43
N GLU A 38 -14.55 27.71 1.43
CA GLU A 38 -15.29 26.49 1.08
C GLU A 38 -15.27 25.43 2.20
N LEU A 39 -14.21 25.36 2.99
CA LEU A 39 -14.04 24.35 4.03
C LEU A 39 -14.35 24.86 5.43
N ASP A 40 -14.65 26.17 5.57
CA ASP A 40 -14.83 26.84 6.85
C ASP A 40 -13.66 26.57 7.79
N VAL A 41 -12.44 26.86 7.35
CA VAL A 41 -11.21 26.62 8.07
C VAL A 41 -10.38 27.88 8.23
N SER A 42 -9.60 27.96 9.31
CA SER A 42 -8.71 29.09 9.52
C SER A 42 -7.44 28.99 8.69
N ARG A 43 -6.80 30.13 8.39
CA ARG A 43 -5.48 30.22 7.74
C ARG A 43 -4.42 29.34 8.39
N SER A 44 -4.46 29.18 9.72
CA SER A 44 -3.50 28.33 10.42
C SER A 44 -3.66 26.84 10.06
N VAL A 45 -4.89 26.36 9.88
CA VAL A 45 -5.19 24.97 9.46
C VAL A 45 -4.75 24.76 8.02
N THR A 46 -5.05 25.69 7.12
CA THR A 46 -4.64 25.65 5.73
C THR A 46 -3.12 25.61 5.59
N ARG A 47 -2.40 26.48 6.34
CA ARG A 47 -0.92 26.51 6.31
C ARG A 47 -0.29 25.19 6.79
N GLU A 48 -0.84 24.55 7.82
CA GLU A 48 -0.35 23.24 8.25
C GLU A 48 -0.62 22.17 7.19
N ALA A 49 -1.79 22.18 6.56
CA ALA A 49 -2.11 21.27 5.46
C ALA A 49 -1.15 21.44 4.27
N LEU A 50 -0.84 22.68 3.90
CA LEU A 50 0.14 22.97 2.85
C LEU A 50 1.55 22.49 3.20
N ARG A 51 1.96 22.51 4.47
CA ARG A 51 3.25 21.95 4.87
C ARG A 51 3.32 20.45 4.61
N VAL A 52 2.24 19.72 4.89
CA VAL A 52 2.16 18.28 4.58
C VAL A 52 2.30 18.06 3.08
N LEU A 53 1.48 18.72 2.25
CA LEU A 53 1.55 18.57 0.80
C LEU A 53 2.91 18.99 0.22
N SER A 54 3.55 20.01 0.79
CA SER A 54 4.90 20.41 0.41
C SER A 54 5.94 19.36 0.79
N SER A 55 5.82 18.71 1.95
CA SER A 55 6.71 17.60 2.34
C SER A 55 6.56 16.36 1.47
N LEU A 56 5.40 16.21 0.83
CA LEU A 56 5.12 15.18 -0.16
C LEU A 56 5.59 15.54 -1.59
N GLY A 57 6.17 16.73 -1.77
CA GLY A 57 6.63 17.21 -3.08
C GLY A 57 5.50 17.60 -4.04
N MET A 58 4.25 17.72 -3.56
CA MET A 58 3.08 17.99 -4.41
C MET A 58 2.89 19.48 -4.71
N ILE A 59 3.39 20.35 -3.84
CA ILE A 59 3.29 21.81 -3.96
C ILE A 59 4.58 22.50 -3.51
N GLU A 60 4.79 23.71 -3.98
CA GLU A 60 5.83 24.61 -3.46
C GLU A 60 5.27 26.01 -3.18
N ALA A 61 5.74 26.64 -2.11
CA ALA A 61 5.43 28.04 -1.81
C ALA A 61 6.53 28.95 -2.41
N ARG A 62 6.17 29.89 -3.30
CA ARG A 62 7.11 30.89 -3.84
C ARG A 62 6.74 32.29 -3.36
N HIS A 63 7.76 33.01 -2.90
CA HIS A 63 7.59 34.40 -2.43
C HIS A 63 6.99 35.26 -3.53
N LYS A 64 5.94 36.03 -3.20
CA LYS A 64 5.18 36.91 -4.12
C LYS A 64 4.44 36.23 -5.28
N VAL A 65 4.51 34.91 -5.40
CA VAL A 65 3.83 34.15 -6.46
C VAL A 65 2.64 33.38 -5.89
N GLY A 66 2.80 32.81 -4.69
CA GLY A 66 1.80 31.97 -4.05
C GLY A 66 2.24 30.51 -3.93
N THR A 67 1.30 29.61 -3.69
CA THR A 67 1.52 28.17 -3.58
C THR A 67 1.16 27.51 -4.92
N ARG A 68 2.14 26.86 -5.54
CA ARG A 68 2.02 26.26 -6.87
C ARG A 68 2.05 24.74 -6.79
N VAL A 69 1.24 24.07 -7.62
CA VAL A 69 1.26 22.62 -7.81
C VAL A 69 2.50 22.21 -8.59
N LEU A 70 3.23 21.21 -8.07
CA LEU A 70 4.45 20.68 -8.69
C LEU A 70 4.14 19.54 -9.68
N PRO A 71 5.04 19.29 -10.66
CA PRO A 71 4.93 18.14 -11.55
C PRO A 71 4.91 16.83 -10.77
N ARG A 72 4.20 15.82 -11.30
CA ARG A 72 4.10 14.47 -10.69
C ARG A 72 5.49 13.83 -10.44
N ALA A 73 6.49 14.15 -11.25
CA ALA A 73 7.85 13.65 -11.09
C ALA A 73 8.51 14.07 -9.76
N GLU A 74 8.03 15.16 -9.14
CA GLU A 74 8.53 15.67 -7.86
C GLU A 74 7.82 15.01 -6.65
N TRP A 75 6.68 14.32 -6.88
CA TRP A 75 5.88 13.78 -5.80
C TRP A 75 6.53 12.57 -5.13
N ASN A 76 6.38 12.45 -3.82
CA ASN A 76 6.75 11.23 -3.10
C ASN A 76 5.71 10.12 -3.37
N LEU A 77 5.83 9.45 -4.51
CA LEU A 77 4.90 8.42 -4.96
C LEU A 77 4.87 7.16 -4.07
N LEU A 78 5.83 7.01 -3.15
CA LEU A 78 5.88 5.91 -2.20
C LEU A 78 5.23 6.23 -0.85
N ASP A 79 4.79 7.48 -0.66
CA ASP A 79 4.05 7.87 0.54
C ASP A 79 2.64 7.27 0.53
N SER A 80 2.21 6.71 1.67
CA SER A 80 0.93 6.04 1.80
C SER A 80 -0.28 6.94 1.51
N GLN A 81 -0.20 8.24 1.82
CA GLN A 81 -1.27 9.19 1.51
C GLN A 81 -1.36 9.44 0.00
N VAL A 82 -0.22 9.62 -0.67
CA VAL A 82 -0.17 9.79 -2.13
C VAL A 82 -0.70 8.54 -2.84
N ILE A 83 -0.30 7.35 -2.36
CA ILE A 83 -0.82 6.07 -2.87
C ILE A 83 -2.34 6.01 -2.68
N ALA A 84 -2.86 6.35 -1.49
CA ALA A 84 -4.30 6.30 -1.20
C ALA A 84 -5.09 7.26 -2.10
N TRP A 85 -4.64 8.50 -2.30
CA TRP A 85 -5.32 9.44 -3.20
C TRP A 85 -5.31 8.96 -4.65
N ARG A 86 -4.18 8.48 -5.14
CA ARG A 86 -4.06 7.94 -6.52
C ARG A 86 -4.93 6.70 -6.72
N SER A 87 -5.04 5.86 -5.71
CA SER A 87 -5.86 4.64 -5.78
C SER A 87 -7.37 4.94 -5.78
N GLY A 88 -7.79 6.08 -5.22
CA GLY A 88 -9.18 6.56 -5.29
C GLY A 88 -9.46 7.50 -6.46
N GLY A 89 -8.45 7.86 -7.25
CA GLY A 89 -8.51 8.85 -8.32
C GLY A 89 -8.69 8.25 -9.73
N LYS A 90 -8.65 9.12 -10.72
CA LYS A 90 -8.83 8.77 -12.14
C LYS A 90 -7.81 7.76 -12.69
N ASP A 91 -6.62 7.72 -12.11
CA ASP A 91 -5.51 6.86 -12.53
C ASP A 91 -5.39 5.59 -11.67
N SER A 92 -6.46 5.17 -10.98
CA SER A 92 -6.45 4.02 -10.05
C SER A 92 -5.93 2.73 -10.68
N ASP A 93 -6.36 2.39 -11.91
CA ASP A 93 -5.90 1.19 -12.63
C ASP A 93 -4.39 1.24 -12.92
N LEU A 94 -3.86 2.42 -13.32
CA LEU A 94 -2.44 2.61 -13.53
C LEU A 94 -1.66 2.47 -12.21
N GLN A 95 -2.16 3.11 -11.16
CA GLN A 95 -1.58 3.02 -9.81
C GLN A 95 -1.51 1.57 -9.33
N LEU A 96 -2.58 0.82 -9.47
CA LEU A 96 -2.65 -0.58 -9.04
C LEU A 96 -1.65 -1.44 -9.82
N ARG A 97 -1.53 -1.25 -11.13
CA ARG A 97 -0.53 -1.93 -11.96
C ARG A 97 0.90 -1.63 -11.49
N GLU A 98 1.23 -0.35 -11.29
CA GLU A 98 2.55 0.07 -10.80
C GLU A 98 2.89 -0.55 -9.43
N LEU A 99 1.90 -0.62 -8.53
CA LEU A 99 2.06 -1.24 -7.21
C LEU A 99 2.28 -2.76 -7.30
N LEU A 100 1.56 -3.47 -8.17
CA LEU A 100 1.74 -4.90 -8.41
C LEU A 100 3.12 -5.20 -9.00
N GLN A 101 3.59 -4.39 -9.96
CA GLN A 101 4.94 -4.51 -10.51
C GLN A 101 6.01 -4.31 -9.43
N LEU A 102 5.84 -3.35 -8.54
CA LEU A 102 6.75 -3.15 -7.41
C LEU A 102 6.73 -4.35 -6.47
N ARG A 103 5.55 -4.88 -6.11
CA ARG A 103 5.38 -6.07 -5.29
C ARG A 103 6.09 -7.29 -5.89
N SER A 104 5.99 -7.50 -7.20
CA SER A 104 6.64 -8.62 -7.90
C SER A 104 8.17 -8.60 -7.82
N GLY A 105 8.76 -7.41 -7.64
CA GLY A 105 10.21 -7.25 -7.39
C GLY A 105 10.61 -7.42 -5.94
N ILE A 106 9.79 -6.95 -5.00
CA ILE A 106 10.15 -6.82 -3.59
C ILE A 106 9.75 -8.03 -2.75
N GLU A 107 8.53 -8.55 -2.90
CA GLU A 107 8.03 -9.61 -2.03
C GLU A 107 8.76 -10.96 -2.21
N PRO A 108 9.11 -11.40 -3.43
CA PRO A 108 9.93 -12.60 -3.61
C PRO A 108 11.32 -12.47 -2.96
N LEU A 109 11.95 -11.30 -3.08
CA LEU A 109 13.21 -11.01 -2.41
C LEU A 109 13.05 -11.06 -0.87
N ALA A 110 12.00 -10.44 -0.34
CA ALA A 110 11.72 -10.46 1.10
C ALA A 110 11.52 -11.90 1.61
N ALA A 111 10.71 -12.71 0.90
CA ALA A 111 10.48 -14.11 1.27
C ALA A 111 11.77 -14.95 1.26
N ARG A 112 12.63 -14.75 0.26
CA ARG A 112 13.95 -15.38 0.20
C ARG A 112 14.82 -15.00 1.39
N LEU A 113 14.88 -13.72 1.72
CA LEU A 113 15.70 -13.20 2.82
C LEU A 113 15.15 -13.59 4.20
N ALA A 114 13.84 -13.69 4.36
CA ALA A 114 13.16 -14.08 5.58
C ALA A 114 13.41 -15.56 5.94
N ALA A 115 13.67 -16.41 4.93
CA ALA A 115 13.90 -17.82 5.14
C ALA A 115 15.09 -18.08 6.08
N GLY A 116 14.81 -18.69 7.22
CA GLY A 116 15.78 -18.97 8.30
C GLY A 116 16.08 -17.79 9.24
N ARG A 117 15.39 -16.64 9.06
CA ARG A 117 15.50 -15.47 9.94
C ARG A 117 14.27 -15.25 10.81
N LEU A 118 13.10 -15.72 10.36
CA LEU A 118 11.87 -15.57 11.12
C LEU A 118 11.95 -16.32 12.45
N ASP A 119 11.63 -15.63 13.53
CA ASP A 119 11.52 -16.22 14.85
C ASP A 119 10.19 -16.98 15.03
N ALA A 120 10.05 -17.65 16.18
CA ALA A 120 8.85 -18.42 16.48
C ALA A 120 7.58 -17.55 16.59
N ALA A 121 7.72 -16.26 16.94
CA ALA A 121 6.60 -15.33 17.02
C ALA A 121 6.11 -14.95 15.61
N ALA A 122 7.03 -14.57 14.72
CA ALA A 122 6.71 -14.26 13.32
C ALA A 122 6.08 -15.46 12.60
N LEU A 123 6.61 -16.67 12.79
CA LEU A 123 6.02 -17.90 12.22
C LEU A 123 4.61 -18.20 12.76
N ARG A 124 4.34 -17.88 14.03
CA ARG A 124 2.97 -17.97 14.59
C ARG A 124 2.05 -16.97 13.92
N THR A 125 2.46 -15.70 13.81
CA THR A 125 1.66 -14.66 13.14
C THR A 125 1.33 -15.07 11.70
N LEU A 126 2.29 -15.61 10.93
CA LEU A 126 2.02 -16.09 9.57
C LEU A 126 1.01 -17.23 9.55
N ARG A 127 1.05 -18.14 10.53
CA ARG A 127 0.12 -19.27 10.65
C ARG A 127 -1.29 -18.77 10.99
N GLU A 128 -1.41 -17.88 11.98
CA GLU A 128 -2.65 -17.24 12.38
C GLU A 128 -3.28 -16.46 11.22
N SER A 129 -2.47 -15.70 10.47
CA SER A 129 -2.95 -14.99 9.27
C SER A 129 -3.51 -15.94 8.20
N CYS A 130 -2.87 -17.09 7.97
CA CYS A 130 -3.42 -18.10 7.06
C CYS A 130 -4.75 -18.67 7.56
N ASP A 131 -4.88 -18.95 8.87
CA ASP A 131 -6.12 -19.47 9.48
C ASP A 131 -7.24 -18.42 9.38
N GLU A 132 -6.94 -17.15 9.62
CA GLU A 132 -7.88 -16.03 9.48
C GLU A 132 -8.33 -15.83 8.02
N MET A 133 -7.41 -15.87 7.04
CA MET A 133 -7.77 -15.82 5.63
C MET A 133 -8.73 -16.96 5.25
N GLU A 134 -8.44 -18.19 5.67
CA GLU A 134 -9.32 -19.34 5.42
C GLU A 134 -10.69 -19.19 6.09
N ALA A 135 -10.75 -18.69 7.33
CA ALA A 135 -12.00 -18.44 8.04
C ALA A 135 -12.83 -17.35 7.32
N ALA A 136 -12.18 -16.25 6.93
CA ALA A 136 -12.80 -15.15 6.19
C ALA A 136 -13.34 -15.61 4.82
N ALA A 137 -12.59 -16.44 4.10
CA ALA A 137 -13.02 -16.99 2.82
C ALA A 137 -14.28 -17.86 2.93
N ARG A 138 -14.41 -18.65 4.00
CA ARG A 138 -15.61 -19.51 4.22
C ARG A 138 -16.90 -18.72 4.38
N ILE A 139 -16.82 -17.51 4.94
CA ILE A 139 -17.99 -16.63 5.16
C ILE A 139 -18.06 -15.46 4.18
N VAL A 140 -17.14 -15.44 3.20
CA VAL A 140 -17.02 -14.38 2.18
C VAL A 140 -16.81 -12.99 2.79
N ASP A 141 -16.09 -12.91 3.92
CA ASP A 141 -15.67 -11.64 4.52
C ASP A 141 -14.37 -11.14 3.88
N ARG A 142 -14.51 -10.43 2.76
CA ARG A 142 -13.38 -9.84 2.02
C ARG A 142 -12.52 -8.93 2.88
N ARG A 143 -13.12 -8.13 3.75
CA ARG A 143 -12.39 -7.18 4.59
C ARG A 143 -11.51 -7.89 5.62
N ALA A 144 -12.03 -8.94 6.26
CA ALA A 144 -11.24 -9.77 7.17
C ALA A 144 -10.10 -10.48 6.41
N PHE A 145 -10.38 -11.01 5.21
CA PHE A 145 -9.39 -11.65 4.36
C PHE A 145 -8.23 -10.70 4.05
N LEU A 146 -8.51 -9.50 3.53
CA LEU A 146 -7.47 -8.54 3.15
C LEU A 146 -6.64 -8.04 4.34
N ARG A 147 -7.24 -7.91 5.52
CA ARG A 147 -6.47 -7.58 6.75
C ARG A 147 -5.50 -8.70 7.13
N ALA A 148 -5.92 -9.95 7.04
CA ALA A 148 -5.06 -11.09 7.34
C ALA A 148 -3.95 -11.26 6.28
N ASP A 149 -4.25 -11.02 5.01
CA ASP A 149 -3.31 -10.99 3.89
C ASP A 149 -2.23 -9.90 4.09
N GLU A 150 -2.64 -8.70 4.50
CA GLU A 150 -1.75 -7.60 4.87
C GLU A 150 -0.79 -8.00 6.00
N VAL A 151 -1.31 -8.57 7.08
CA VAL A 151 -0.48 -9.01 8.23
C VAL A 151 0.52 -10.07 7.78
N PHE A 152 0.10 -11.01 6.93
CA PHE A 152 0.98 -12.06 6.40
C PHE A 152 2.16 -11.47 5.62
N HIS A 153 1.90 -10.64 4.62
CA HIS A 153 2.94 -10.05 3.78
C HIS A 153 3.86 -9.10 4.57
N ASN A 154 3.29 -8.26 5.44
CA ASN A 154 4.06 -7.34 6.27
C ASN A 154 4.97 -8.07 7.26
N THR A 155 4.54 -9.20 7.82
CA THR A 155 5.37 -10.03 8.70
C THR A 155 6.61 -10.55 7.98
N ILE A 156 6.50 -10.99 6.72
CA ILE A 156 7.64 -11.43 5.92
C ILE A 156 8.59 -10.26 5.61
N LEU A 157 8.05 -9.11 5.22
CA LEU A 157 8.84 -7.90 4.91
C LEU A 157 9.63 -7.43 6.14
N LEU A 158 9.00 -7.33 7.29
CA LEU A 158 9.66 -6.92 8.54
C LEU A 158 10.69 -7.95 9.02
N GLY A 159 10.40 -9.24 8.83
CA GLY A 159 11.27 -10.35 9.25
C GLY A 159 12.39 -10.70 8.27
N CYS A 160 12.51 -10.01 7.12
CA CYS A 160 13.50 -10.34 6.09
C CYS A 160 14.96 -10.01 6.47
N GLY A 161 15.16 -9.20 7.51
CA GLY A 161 16.49 -8.78 7.98
C GLY A 161 17.18 -7.75 7.06
N ASN A 162 16.44 -7.09 6.17
CA ASN A 162 16.90 -5.98 5.35
C ASN A 162 15.98 -4.77 5.59
N GLU A 163 16.48 -3.77 6.30
CA GLU A 163 15.70 -2.59 6.69
C GLU A 163 15.17 -1.80 5.49
N LEU A 164 15.90 -1.77 4.37
CA LEU A 164 15.44 -1.09 3.16
C LEU A 164 14.27 -1.83 2.51
N VAL A 165 14.33 -3.16 2.44
CA VAL A 165 13.23 -3.99 1.94
C VAL A 165 12.01 -3.88 2.87
N ALA A 166 12.22 -3.89 4.18
CA ALA A 166 11.16 -3.74 5.18
C ALA A 166 10.40 -2.39 5.06
N ARG A 167 11.08 -1.31 4.62
CA ARG A 167 10.44 -0.01 4.37
C ARG A 167 9.37 -0.05 3.28
N PHE A 168 9.49 -0.95 2.31
CA PHE A 168 8.45 -1.15 1.30
C PHE A 168 7.19 -1.84 1.85
N GLY A 169 7.21 -2.35 3.08
CA GLY A 169 6.01 -2.90 3.74
C GLY A 169 4.84 -1.92 3.74
N GLN A 170 5.09 -0.63 4.00
CA GLN A 170 4.04 0.40 3.97
C GLN A 170 3.42 0.57 2.57
N VAL A 171 4.23 0.42 1.51
CA VAL A 171 3.75 0.49 0.13
C VAL A 171 2.92 -0.75 -0.23
N VAL A 172 3.36 -1.93 0.22
CA VAL A 172 2.61 -3.19 0.04
C VAL A 172 1.26 -3.13 0.76
N VAL A 173 1.24 -2.66 2.01
CA VAL A 173 0.01 -2.42 2.79
C VAL A 173 -0.92 -1.47 2.03
N ALA A 174 -0.43 -0.32 1.59
CA ALA A 174 -1.22 0.65 0.84
C ALA A 174 -1.75 0.08 -0.49
N ALA A 175 -0.99 -0.82 -1.14
CA ALA A 175 -1.44 -1.53 -2.34
C ALA A 175 -2.59 -2.51 -2.04
N LEU A 176 -2.51 -3.22 -0.93
CA LEU A 176 -3.57 -4.14 -0.47
C LEU A 176 -4.84 -3.38 -0.06
N GLU A 177 -4.68 -2.23 0.62
CA GLU A 177 -5.80 -1.33 0.96
C GLU A 177 -6.46 -0.75 -0.30
N ALA A 178 -5.68 -0.35 -1.31
CA ALA A 178 -6.19 0.14 -2.58
C ALA A 178 -7.10 -0.89 -3.27
N ARG A 179 -6.76 -2.18 -3.19
CA ARG A 179 -7.59 -3.29 -3.68
C ARG A 179 -8.95 -3.40 -2.98
N GLN A 180 -9.10 -2.86 -1.75
CA GLN A 180 -10.38 -2.88 -1.04
C GLN A 180 -11.45 -2.01 -1.70
N HIS A 181 -11.04 -0.97 -2.42
CA HIS A 181 -11.93 -0.03 -3.09
C HIS A 181 -12.30 -0.47 -4.52
N GLU A 182 -11.63 -1.48 -5.06
CA GLU A 182 -11.92 -2.01 -6.37
C GLU A 182 -13.14 -2.94 -6.35
N SER A 183 -14.22 -2.51 -7.02
CA SER A 183 -15.41 -3.34 -7.24
C SER A 183 -15.19 -4.50 -8.21
N ARG A 184 -14.09 -4.45 -9.00
CA ARG A 184 -13.71 -5.49 -9.97
C ARG A 184 -13.08 -6.72 -9.34
N THR A 185 -12.58 -6.61 -8.13
CA THR A 185 -12.05 -7.77 -7.44
C THR A 185 -13.22 -8.68 -7.10
N ALA A 186 -13.58 -9.45 -8.13
CA ALA A 186 -14.53 -10.54 -7.98
C ALA A 186 -14.04 -11.44 -6.83
N ILE A 187 -14.96 -12.13 -6.23
CA ILE A 187 -14.85 -13.24 -5.28
C ILE A 187 -13.61 -14.16 -5.50
N THR A 188 -12.91 -14.04 -6.63
CA THR A 188 -11.72 -14.79 -7.02
C THR A 188 -10.53 -14.65 -6.07
N GLU A 189 -10.33 -13.52 -5.37
CA GLU A 189 -9.25 -13.36 -4.38
C GLU A 189 -9.41 -14.23 -3.13
N LEU A 190 -10.66 -14.57 -2.81
CA LEU A 190 -10.99 -15.51 -1.74
C LEU A 190 -10.84 -16.95 -2.22
N THR A 191 -10.17 -17.16 -3.36
CA THR A 191 -10.13 -18.44 -4.05
C THR A 191 -9.17 -19.43 -3.42
N PRO A 192 -9.45 -20.74 -3.57
CA PRO A 192 -8.55 -21.79 -3.17
C PRO A 192 -7.08 -21.60 -3.66
N PRO A 193 -6.78 -21.10 -4.89
CA PRO A 193 -5.40 -20.90 -5.33
C PRO A 193 -4.59 -19.95 -4.45
N SER A 194 -5.14 -18.79 -4.07
CA SER A 194 -4.45 -17.83 -3.21
C SER A 194 -4.15 -18.44 -1.83
N LEU A 195 -5.16 -19.03 -1.18
CA LEU A 195 -4.99 -19.70 0.12
C LEU A 195 -3.95 -20.81 0.07
N VAL A 196 -3.96 -21.63 -0.99
CA VAL A 196 -2.97 -22.71 -1.18
C VAL A 196 -1.56 -22.15 -1.29
N LEU A 197 -1.37 -21.03 -2.00
CA LEU A 197 -0.05 -20.42 -2.15
C LEU A 197 0.44 -19.82 -0.82
N HIS A 198 -0.40 -19.16 -0.03
CA HIS A 198 -0.05 -18.66 1.31
C HIS A 198 0.41 -19.80 2.22
N ARG A 199 -0.33 -20.92 2.27
CA ARG A 199 0.06 -22.10 3.04
C ARG A 199 1.38 -22.73 2.55
N LYS A 200 1.60 -22.77 1.23
CA LYS A 200 2.86 -23.27 0.67
C LYS A 200 4.04 -22.37 1.02
N LEU A 201 3.83 -21.03 1.02
CA LEU A 201 4.87 -20.08 1.41
C LEU A 201 5.22 -20.21 2.88
N LEU A 202 4.22 -20.27 3.78
CA LEU A 202 4.41 -20.54 5.19
C LEU A 202 5.21 -21.82 5.40
N ALA A 203 4.82 -22.95 4.79
CA ALA A 203 5.52 -24.22 4.91
C ALA A 203 6.96 -24.16 4.38
N ALA A 204 7.27 -23.32 3.38
CA ALA A 204 8.63 -23.12 2.92
C ALA A 204 9.47 -22.34 3.94
N LEU A 205 8.90 -21.31 4.56
CA LEU A 205 9.57 -20.51 5.60
C LEU A 205 9.82 -21.31 6.88
N GLU A 206 8.87 -22.14 7.32
CA GLU A 206 9.03 -23.03 8.48
C GLU A 206 10.16 -24.06 8.30
N ARG A 207 10.26 -24.65 7.10
CA ARG A 207 11.33 -25.63 6.80
C ARG A 207 12.72 -25.02 6.78
N ALA A 208 12.85 -23.73 6.62
CA ALA A 208 14.14 -23.05 6.63
C ALA A 208 14.83 -23.12 8.00
N GLY A 209 14.10 -23.29 9.10
CA GLY A 209 14.65 -23.53 10.44
C GLY A 209 15.34 -24.88 10.61
N GLY A 210 15.18 -25.84 9.69
CA GLY A 210 15.67 -27.23 9.78
C GLY A 210 16.99 -27.52 9.05
N GLY A 211 17.82 -26.52 8.71
CA GLY A 211 19.18 -26.74 8.17
C GLY A 211 19.30 -26.73 6.63
N LYS A 212 18.22 -26.64 5.88
CA LYS A 212 18.23 -26.52 4.41
C LYS A 212 17.81 -25.12 3.93
N VAL A 213 18.35 -24.08 4.56
CA VAL A 213 17.96 -22.68 4.34
C VAL A 213 17.97 -22.30 2.86
N GLY A 214 19.02 -22.65 2.10
CA GLY A 214 19.14 -22.24 0.70
C GLY A 214 18.00 -22.76 -0.20
N GLN A 215 17.62 -24.04 -0.05
CA GLN A 215 16.53 -24.62 -0.83
C GLN A 215 15.16 -24.05 -0.41
N ALA A 216 14.96 -23.85 0.89
CA ALA A 216 13.76 -23.24 1.43
C ALA A 216 13.61 -21.79 0.97
N ALA A 217 14.70 -21.01 0.95
CA ALA A 217 14.74 -19.63 0.48
C ALA A 217 14.37 -19.51 -1.01
N THR A 218 14.96 -20.34 -1.88
CA THR A 218 14.62 -20.36 -3.30
C THR A 218 13.15 -20.77 -3.53
N ARG A 219 12.65 -21.70 -2.72
CA ARG A 219 11.25 -22.11 -2.80
C ARG A 219 10.30 -21.00 -2.34
N ALA A 220 10.63 -20.33 -1.23
CA ALA A 220 9.85 -19.20 -0.72
C ALA A 220 9.77 -18.06 -1.75
N GLU A 221 10.92 -17.69 -2.35
CA GLU A 221 10.99 -16.69 -3.42
C GLU A 221 10.06 -17.01 -4.59
N ARG A 222 10.10 -18.26 -5.09
CA ARG A 222 9.27 -18.70 -6.20
C ARG A 222 7.78 -18.63 -5.86
N ILE A 223 7.39 -19.13 -4.68
CA ILE A 223 5.97 -19.11 -4.27
C ILE A 223 5.48 -17.70 -4.05
N ALA A 224 6.28 -16.80 -3.46
CA ALA A 224 5.92 -15.41 -3.30
C ALA A 224 5.71 -14.71 -4.66
N ARG A 225 6.51 -15.04 -5.67
CA ARG A 225 6.30 -14.57 -7.03
C ARG A 225 4.99 -15.09 -7.61
N GLU A 226 4.71 -16.38 -7.49
CA GLU A 226 3.44 -16.98 -7.93
C GLU A 226 2.22 -16.31 -7.28
N LEU A 227 2.32 -15.88 -6.00
CA LEU A 227 1.26 -15.14 -5.31
C LEU A 227 0.99 -13.77 -5.92
N VAL A 228 2.03 -12.99 -6.21
CA VAL A 228 1.88 -11.66 -6.82
C VAL A 228 1.40 -11.78 -8.26
N ASP A 229 1.91 -12.76 -9.02
CA ASP A 229 1.47 -13.01 -10.40
C ASP A 229 -0.02 -13.41 -10.43
N LEU A 230 -0.46 -14.26 -9.51
CA LEU A 230 -1.88 -14.61 -9.36
C LEU A 230 -2.74 -13.37 -9.11
N ALA A 231 -2.33 -12.49 -8.19
CA ALA A 231 -3.04 -11.25 -7.90
C ALA A 231 -3.10 -10.32 -9.13
N SER A 232 -2.05 -10.29 -9.97
CA SER A 232 -2.04 -9.51 -11.21
C SER A 232 -3.04 -10.04 -12.23
N VAL A 233 -3.09 -11.36 -12.41
CA VAL A 233 -4.03 -12.01 -13.34
C VAL A 233 -5.48 -11.82 -12.88
N GLU A 234 -5.76 -11.97 -11.57
CA GLU A 234 -7.10 -11.79 -11.00
C GLU A 234 -7.63 -10.36 -11.18
N LEU A 235 -6.74 -9.37 -11.22
CA LEU A 235 -7.06 -7.98 -11.47
C LEU A 235 -7.10 -7.60 -12.97
N GLY A 236 -6.86 -8.58 -13.87
CA GLY A 236 -6.91 -8.38 -15.31
C GLY A 236 -5.68 -7.69 -15.88
N PHE A 237 -4.56 -7.71 -15.16
CA PHE A 237 -3.26 -7.27 -15.68
C PHE A 237 -2.48 -8.50 -16.17
N GLU A 238 -1.98 -8.43 -17.41
CA GLU A 238 -1.04 -9.44 -17.92
C GLU A 238 0.26 -9.38 -17.09
N ALA A 239 0.78 -10.57 -16.74
CA ALA A 239 2.00 -10.72 -15.97
C ALA A 239 3.26 -10.32 -16.78
#